data_00cbd489d92ca013780787dc8802cac8
#
_entry.id   00cbd489d92ca013780787dc8802cac8
#
_cell.length_a   1.000
_cell.length_b   1.000
_cell.length_c   1.000
_cell.angle_alpha   90.00
_cell.angle_beta   90.00
_cell.angle_gamma   90.00
#
_symmetry.space_group_name_H-M   'P 1'
#
loop_
_entity.id
_entity.type
_entity.pdbx_description
1 polymer ?
#
loop_
_entity_poly.entity_id
_entity_poly.type
_entity_poly.pdbx_seq_one_letter_code
_entity_poly.pdbx_strand_id
1 'polypeptide(L)'
;MLSPSPRSVTASKSLRAALAEARRAGVVVVSAAGNSSDPNVPAKRYDTLAINVGGTTEHGCMGDYSNHGPGLDVVAPGGGSDFEVPNDPNCRISEPPGRDISGVSFLPESPSRFEIVPRFKGTSNAAPQVAGVAALVLASGVLGSDPAPRELERHLERTARDLGAPGRDRYYGAGLVDAAAATQPPAVTPSG
;
A
#
# COMPACT_ATOMS: atom_id res chain seq x y z
N MET A 1 22.57 25.14 -6.27
CA MET A 1 22.55 23.97 -7.16
C MET A 1 21.19 23.31 -6.94
N LEU A 2 20.31 23.37 -7.92
CA LEU A 2 18.99 22.73 -7.86
C LEU A 2 19.22 21.23 -8.14
N SER A 3 18.96 20.38 -7.15
CA SER A 3 18.88 18.94 -7.35
C SER A 3 17.76 18.64 -8.35
N PRO A 4 17.99 17.83 -9.39
CA PRO A 4 16.91 17.46 -10.28
C PRO A 4 15.86 16.70 -9.47
N SER A 5 14.63 17.19 -9.48
CA SER A 5 13.50 16.47 -8.92
C SER A 5 13.45 15.05 -9.54
N PRO A 6 13.22 13.99 -8.75
CA PRO A 6 13.08 12.65 -9.29
C PRO A 6 11.94 12.67 -10.29
N ARG A 7 12.26 12.36 -11.54
CA ARG A 7 11.26 12.20 -12.60
C ARG A 7 10.40 11.02 -12.20
N SER A 8 9.09 11.24 -12.11
CA SER A 8 8.12 10.15 -11.98
C SER A 8 8.49 9.06 -13.00
N VAL A 9 8.81 7.87 -12.50
CA VAL A 9 9.21 6.75 -13.37
C VAL A 9 7.96 6.29 -14.09
N THR A 10 7.73 6.86 -15.26
CA THR A 10 6.68 6.35 -16.15
C THR A 10 7.08 4.94 -16.56
N ALA A 11 6.26 3.96 -16.22
CA ALA A 11 6.49 2.56 -16.59
C ALA A 11 6.77 2.44 -18.10
N SER A 12 7.82 1.72 -18.47
CA SER A 12 8.19 1.50 -19.87
C SER A 12 7.03 0.82 -20.62
N LYS A 13 6.98 0.97 -21.94
CA LYS A 13 5.97 0.29 -22.79
C LYS A 13 5.97 -1.23 -22.55
N SER A 14 7.17 -1.82 -22.42
CA SER A 14 7.34 -3.25 -22.15
C SER A 14 6.80 -3.66 -20.78
N LEU A 15 7.06 -2.88 -19.73
CA LEU A 15 6.52 -3.16 -18.40
C LEU A 15 4.98 -3.07 -18.39
N ARG A 16 4.42 -2.05 -19.03
CA ARG A 16 2.95 -1.94 -19.15
C ARG A 16 2.32 -3.10 -19.91
N ALA A 17 2.97 -3.56 -20.99
CA ALA A 17 2.51 -4.73 -21.73
C ALA A 17 2.53 -5.99 -20.87
N ALA A 18 3.61 -6.22 -20.11
CA ALA A 18 3.73 -7.36 -19.20
C ALA A 18 2.70 -7.32 -18.07
N LEU A 19 2.46 -6.16 -17.46
CA LEU A 19 1.43 -5.98 -16.43
C LEU A 19 0.02 -6.24 -17.01
N ALA A 20 -0.25 -5.77 -18.22
CA ALA A 20 -1.53 -5.99 -18.89
C ALA A 20 -1.75 -7.48 -19.21
N GLU A 21 -0.70 -8.20 -19.56
CA GLU A 21 -0.74 -9.65 -19.78
C GLU A 21 -0.98 -10.41 -18.47
N ALA A 22 -0.24 -10.08 -17.41
CA ALA A 22 -0.44 -10.64 -16.09
C ALA A 22 -1.90 -10.46 -15.61
N ARG A 23 -2.44 -9.25 -15.75
CA ARG A 23 -3.83 -8.98 -15.38
C ARG A 23 -4.85 -9.74 -16.21
N ARG A 24 -4.61 -9.92 -17.53
CA ARG A 24 -5.48 -10.77 -18.37
C ARG A 24 -5.40 -12.25 -18.01
N ALA A 25 -4.27 -12.69 -17.48
CA ALA A 25 -4.07 -14.03 -16.95
C ALA A 25 -4.61 -14.21 -15.51
N GLY A 26 -5.38 -13.26 -14.97
CA GLY A 26 -5.94 -13.34 -13.62
C GLY A 26 -4.96 -12.98 -12.50
N VAL A 27 -3.74 -12.52 -12.81
CA VAL A 27 -2.73 -12.19 -11.82
C VAL A 27 -2.97 -10.77 -11.27
N VAL A 28 -3.03 -10.66 -9.94
CA VAL A 28 -3.04 -9.38 -9.23
C VAL A 28 -1.61 -8.95 -8.96
N VAL A 29 -1.27 -7.75 -9.39
CA VAL A 29 0.05 -7.15 -9.14
C VAL A 29 -0.09 -6.07 -8.08
N VAL A 30 0.76 -6.11 -7.07
CA VAL A 30 0.84 -5.11 -6.00
C VAL A 30 2.18 -4.39 -6.10
N SER A 31 2.17 -3.07 -6.07
CA SER A 31 3.35 -2.23 -6.25
C SER A 31 3.52 -1.26 -5.10
N ALA A 32 4.74 -1.13 -4.61
CA ALA A 32 5.09 -0.07 -3.68
C ALA A 32 5.04 1.31 -4.36
N ALA A 33 4.45 2.30 -3.73
CA ALA A 33 4.30 3.66 -4.29
C ALA A 33 5.63 4.41 -4.44
N GLY A 34 6.65 4.01 -3.68
CA GLY A 34 7.98 4.65 -3.64
C GLY A 34 8.22 5.42 -2.35
N ASN A 35 9.48 5.80 -2.13
CA ASN A 35 9.99 6.30 -0.85
C ASN A 35 10.71 7.65 -1.00
N SER A 36 10.16 8.57 -1.76
CA SER A 36 10.76 9.89 -2.05
C SER A 36 9.89 11.06 -1.58
N SER A 37 8.82 10.79 -0.83
CA SER A 37 7.79 11.79 -0.44
C SER A 37 7.20 12.53 -1.66
N ASP A 38 7.19 11.86 -2.83
CA ASP A 38 6.69 12.45 -4.07
C ASP A 38 5.15 12.55 -4.03
N PRO A 39 4.57 13.77 -4.16
CA PRO A 39 3.13 13.97 -4.16
C PRO A 39 2.45 13.61 -5.49
N ASN A 40 3.18 13.05 -6.44
CA ASN A 40 2.75 12.85 -7.81
C ASN A 40 2.65 11.37 -8.20
N VAL A 41 2.25 10.47 -7.29
CA VAL A 41 1.84 9.12 -7.71
C VAL A 41 0.73 9.29 -8.75
N PRO A 42 0.98 8.92 -10.02
CA PRO A 42 0.10 9.30 -11.12
C PRO A 42 -1.28 8.66 -10.97
N ALA A 43 -2.31 9.44 -11.28
CA ALA A 43 -3.65 8.89 -11.36
C ALA A 43 -3.68 7.68 -12.31
N LYS A 44 -4.48 6.69 -11.99
CA LYS A 44 -4.60 5.38 -12.67
C LYS A 44 -4.70 5.40 -14.21
N ARG A 45 -4.72 6.56 -14.82
CA ARG A 45 -4.77 6.70 -16.29
C ARG A 45 -3.57 6.09 -17.02
N TYR A 46 -2.45 5.85 -16.30
CA TYR A 46 -1.22 5.30 -16.89
C TYR A 46 -0.69 4.04 -16.22
N ASP A 47 -1.18 3.68 -15.02
CA ASP A 47 -0.67 2.55 -14.22
C ASP A 47 -1.79 1.75 -13.52
N THR A 48 -2.92 1.60 -14.19
CA THR A 48 -4.10 0.90 -13.68
C THR A 48 -3.94 -0.61 -13.53
N LEU A 49 -2.74 -1.11 -13.69
CA LEU A 49 -2.48 -2.55 -13.80
C LEU A 49 -1.90 -3.16 -12.52
N ALA A 50 -1.56 -2.31 -11.55
CA ALA A 50 -1.09 -2.72 -10.23
C ALA A 50 -1.85 -1.96 -9.14
N ILE A 51 -1.96 -2.56 -7.96
CA ILE A 51 -2.43 -1.90 -6.74
C ILE A 51 -1.26 -1.12 -6.16
N ASN A 52 -1.32 0.20 -6.14
CA ASN A 52 -0.27 1.07 -5.61
C ASN A 52 -0.44 1.26 -4.10
N VAL A 53 0.57 0.88 -3.34
CA VAL A 53 0.53 0.84 -1.88
C VAL A 53 1.46 1.87 -1.27
N GLY A 54 0.89 2.79 -0.48
CA GLY A 54 1.63 3.69 0.38
C GLY A 54 1.97 3.09 1.74
N GLY A 55 2.83 3.78 2.50
CA GLY A 55 3.26 3.35 3.82
C GLY A 55 2.67 4.20 4.94
N THR A 56 2.20 3.57 6.02
CA THR A 56 1.81 4.26 7.25
C THR A 56 2.77 3.93 8.38
N THR A 57 2.82 4.82 9.38
CA THR A 57 3.48 4.61 10.66
C THR A 57 2.58 3.81 11.62
N GLU A 58 3.08 3.47 12.80
CA GLU A 58 2.28 2.82 13.84
C GLU A 58 1.15 3.72 14.38
N HIS A 59 1.25 5.03 14.22
CA HIS A 59 0.19 5.97 14.61
C HIS A 59 -1.00 5.98 13.65
N GLY A 60 -0.84 5.36 12.47
CA GLY A 60 -1.83 5.43 11.39
C GLY A 60 -1.71 6.68 10.53
N CYS A 61 -0.65 7.46 10.70
CA CYS A 61 -0.29 8.57 9.82
C CYS A 61 0.50 8.07 8.61
N MET A 62 0.49 8.82 7.51
CA MET A 62 1.36 8.55 6.37
C MET A 62 2.84 8.64 6.79
N GLY A 63 3.66 7.69 6.36
CA GLY A 63 5.11 7.74 6.61
C GLY A 63 5.80 8.86 5.83
N ASP A 64 6.76 9.54 6.47
CA ASP A 64 7.50 10.69 5.94
C ASP A 64 8.19 10.44 4.60
N TYR A 65 8.47 9.19 4.29
CA TYR A 65 9.08 8.74 3.04
C TYR A 65 8.06 8.44 1.94
N SER A 66 6.80 8.13 2.29
CA SER A 66 5.84 7.55 1.35
C SER A 66 5.49 8.49 0.21
N ASN A 67 5.60 8.00 -1.01
CA ASN A 67 4.99 8.67 -2.14
C ASN A 67 3.47 8.64 -2.01
N HIS A 68 2.80 9.69 -2.47
CA HIS A 68 1.36 9.87 -2.37
C HIS A 68 0.82 10.57 -3.63
N GLY A 69 -0.50 10.68 -3.76
CA GLY A 69 -1.10 11.31 -4.94
C GLY A 69 -2.36 10.58 -5.41
N PRO A 70 -2.95 11.03 -6.51
CA PRO A 70 -4.26 10.55 -6.98
C PRO A 70 -4.27 9.08 -7.47
N GLY A 71 -3.10 8.50 -7.69
CA GLY A 71 -2.94 7.10 -8.12
C GLY A 71 -2.70 6.11 -6.99
N LEU A 72 -2.65 6.57 -5.75
CA LEU A 72 -2.52 5.70 -4.59
C LEU A 72 -3.82 4.93 -4.38
N ASP A 73 -3.74 3.62 -4.18
CA ASP A 73 -4.94 2.79 -4.01
C ASP A 73 -5.29 2.56 -2.55
N VAL A 74 -4.35 2.05 -1.79
CA VAL A 74 -4.48 1.78 -0.35
C VAL A 74 -3.14 2.03 0.34
N VAL A 75 -3.15 2.02 1.65
CA VAL A 75 -1.94 2.04 2.47
C VAL A 75 -1.87 0.83 3.38
N ALA A 76 -0.66 0.52 3.85
CA ALA A 76 -0.40 -0.51 4.85
C ALA A 76 0.78 -0.12 5.74
N PRO A 77 1.00 -0.76 6.90
CA PRO A 77 2.11 -0.44 7.79
C PRO A 77 3.47 -0.53 7.08
N GLY A 78 4.21 0.57 7.12
CA GLY A 78 5.54 0.69 6.52
C GLY A 78 6.61 1.17 7.49
N GLY A 79 6.24 1.53 8.74
CA GLY A 79 7.13 2.08 9.75
C GLY A 79 7.53 3.54 9.52
N GLY A 80 8.48 4.02 10.28
CA GLY A 80 9.06 5.36 10.13
C GLY A 80 8.38 6.46 10.93
N SER A 81 8.70 7.68 10.57
CA SER A 81 8.18 8.91 11.18
C SER A 81 6.92 9.39 10.44
N ASP A 82 6.09 10.14 11.16
CA ASP A 82 4.88 10.71 10.59
C ASP A 82 5.17 11.85 9.60
N PHE A 83 4.43 11.86 8.51
CA PHE A 83 4.36 12.99 7.59
C PHE A 83 3.35 14.02 8.07
N GLU A 84 3.57 15.30 7.76
CA GLU A 84 2.62 16.37 8.08
C GLU A 84 1.41 16.33 7.13
N VAL A 85 0.40 15.51 7.46
CA VAL A 85 -0.86 15.49 6.74
C VAL A 85 -1.80 16.56 7.36
N PRO A 86 -2.28 17.54 6.57
CA PRO A 86 -3.13 18.59 7.08
C PRO A 86 -4.40 18.07 7.75
N ASN A 87 -4.65 18.51 8.99
CA ASN A 87 -5.84 18.16 9.78
C ASN A 87 -6.02 16.67 10.09
N ASP A 88 -4.98 15.85 9.99
CA ASP A 88 -5.04 14.45 10.39
C ASP A 88 -4.62 14.30 11.86
N PRO A 89 -5.54 13.90 12.76
CA PRO A 89 -5.26 13.78 14.19
C PRO A 89 -4.33 12.59 14.52
N ASN A 90 -4.11 11.67 13.59
CA ASN A 90 -3.21 10.53 13.78
C ASN A 90 -1.74 10.95 13.60
N CYS A 91 -1.48 12.08 12.95
CA CYS A 91 -0.11 12.53 12.67
C CYS A 91 0.49 13.26 13.88
N ARG A 92 1.53 12.66 14.46
CA ARG A 92 2.19 13.09 15.71
C ARG A 92 3.61 13.58 15.46
N ILE A 93 3.75 14.62 14.66
CA ILE A 93 5.04 15.13 14.15
C ILE A 93 6.00 15.56 15.26
N SER A 94 5.47 16.05 16.38
CA SER A 94 6.23 16.46 17.55
C SER A 94 6.60 15.33 18.50
N GLU A 95 6.09 14.11 18.28
CA GLU A 95 6.44 12.94 19.08
C GLU A 95 7.64 12.21 18.49
N PRO A 96 8.34 11.37 19.28
CA PRO A 96 9.39 10.51 18.75
C PRO A 96 8.85 9.65 17.58
N PRO A 97 9.72 9.29 16.61
CA PRO A 97 9.33 8.40 15.52
C PRO A 97 8.68 7.13 16.04
N GLY A 98 7.64 6.68 15.36
CA GLY A 98 7.03 5.39 15.62
C GLY A 98 8.00 4.23 15.34
N ARG A 99 7.59 3.03 15.75
CA ARG A 99 8.42 1.82 15.55
C ARG A 99 8.53 1.50 14.06
N ASP A 100 9.73 1.14 13.66
CA ASP A 100 9.99 0.56 12.34
C ASP A 100 9.48 -0.89 12.25
N ILE A 101 9.40 -1.41 11.04
CA ILE A 101 9.04 -2.80 10.80
C ILE A 101 10.22 -3.70 11.16
N SER A 102 9.95 -4.75 11.92
CA SER A 102 10.93 -5.81 12.16
C SER A 102 10.97 -6.78 10.99
N GLY A 103 12.15 -7.09 10.54
CA GLY A 103 12.38 -8.03 9.45
C GLY A 103 13.60 -8.90 9.71
N VAL A 104 13.78 -9.92 8.91
CA VAL A 104 14.97 -10.77 8.95
C VAL A 104 15.99 -10.26 7.94
N SER A 105 17.22 -10.06 8.39
CA SER A 105 18.34 -9.71 7.54
C SER A 105 19.54 -10.60 7.85
N PHE A 106 20.46 -10.71 6.89
CA PHE A 106 21.75 -11.36 7.15
C PHE A 106 22.77 -10.34 7.66
N LEU A 107 23.74 -10.83 8.40
CA LEU A 107 24.88 -10.02 8.84
C LEU A 107 25.85 -9.84 7.66
N PRO A 108 26.24 -8.60 7.27
CA PRO A 108 27.15 -8.36 6.13
C PRO A 108 28.47 -9.12 6.23
N GLU A 109 29.01 -9.24 7.46
CA GLU A 109 30.25 -9.94 7.78
C GLU A 109 30.07 -11.48 7.85
N SER A 110 28.85 -11.96 7.88
CA SER A 110 28.52 -13.38 8.00
C SER A 110 27.22 -13.72 7.27
N PRO A 111 27.20 -13.82 5.93
CA PRO A 111 26.00 -13.97 5.12
C PRO A 111 25.15 -15.22 5.40
N SER A 112 25.72 -16.21 6.11
CA SER A 112 24.99 -17.41 6.56
C SER A 112 24.26 -17.22 7.91
N ARG A 113 24.46 -16.09 8.58
CA ARG A 113 23.82 -15.77 9.87
C ARG A 113 22.72 -14.73 9.65
N PHE A 114 21.55 -15.03 10.15
CA PHE A 114 20.36 -14.16 10.08
C PHE A 114 20.04 -13.62 11.47
N GLU A 115 19.56 -12.39 11.51
CA GLU A 115 19.06 -11.75 12.73
C GLU A 115 17.73 -11.02 12.46
N ILE A 116 16.98 -10.76 13.52
CA ILE A 116 15.81 -9.87 13.47
C ILE A 116 16.30 -8.44 13.61
N VAL A 117 16.03 -7.62 12.60
CA VAL A 117 16.40 -6.20 12.56
C VAL A 117 15.14 -5.36 12.65
N PRO A 118 14.94 -4.58 13.74
CA PRO A 118 13.75 -3.74 13.92
C PRO A 118 13.95 -2.34 13.32
N ARG A 119 14.37 -2.25 12.05
CA ARG A 119 14.78 -0.98 11.41
C ARG A 119 14.35 -0.82 9.97
N PHE A 120 13.38 -1.61 9.51
CA PHE A 120 12.92 -1.47 8.14
C PHE A 120 11.76 -0.48 8.07
N LYS A 121 11.91 0.53 7.20
CA LYS A 121 10.83 1.45 6.83
C LYS A 121 10.73 1.58 5.33
N GLY A 122 9.52 1.78 4.84
CA GLY A 122 9.28 1.97 3.41
C GLY A 122 8.02 1.31 2.90
N THR A 123 7.54 1.79 1.78
CA THR A 123 6.41 1.21 1.03
C THR A 123 6.69 -0.22 0.56
N SER A 124 7.97 -0.63 0.50
CA SER A 124 8.39 -2.00 0.23
C SER A 124 8.01 -2.99 1.35
N ASN A 125 7.76 -2.51 2.58
CA ASN A 125 7.22 -3.32 3.67
C ASN A 125 5.69 -3.33 3.67
N ALA A 126 5.06 -2.28 3.15
CA ALA A 126 3.61 -2.15 3.06
C ALA A 126 3.01 -3.02 1.94
N ALA A 127 3.61 -2.99 0.75
CA ALA A 127 3.10 -3.71 -0.41
C ALA A 127 2.93 -5.24 -0.20
N PRO A 128 3.89 -5.99 0.41
CA PRO A 128 3.70 -7.41 0.65
C PRO A 128 2.57 -7.74 1.64
N GLN A 129 2.25 -6.83 2.56
CA GLN A 129 1.10 -7.01 3.45
C GLN A 129 -0.21 -6.94 2.67
N VAL A 130 -0.35 -5.98 1.75
CA VAL A 130 -1.51 -5.90 0.85
C VAL A 130 -1.60 -7.13 -0.05
N ALA A 131 -0.48 -7.63 -0.57
CA ALA A 131 -0.45 -8.88 -1.33
C ALA A 131 -0.89 -10.09 -0.49
N GLY A 132 -0.49 -10.13 0.80
CA GLY A 132 -0.94 -11.15 1.75
C GLY A 132 -2.45 -11.08 2.01
N VAL A 133 -3.00 -9.88 2.22
CA VAL A 133 -4.45 -9.69 2.38
C VAL A 133 -5.20 -10.07 1.11
N ALA A 134 -4.69 -9.72 -0.07
CA ALA A 134 -5.26 -10.15 -1.35
C ALA A 134 -5.34 -11.69 -1.46
N ALA A 135 -4.27 -12.38 -1.05
CA ALA A 135 -4.26 -13.85 -1.03
C ALA A 135 -5.28 -14.42 -0.02
N LEU A 136 -5.43 -13.80 1.15
CA LEU A 136 -6.45 -14.18 2.13
C LEU A 136 -7.87 -14.00 1.59
N VAL A 137 -8.15 -12.91 0.88
CA VAL A 137 -9.46 -12.68 0.22
C VAL A 137 -9.75 -13.78 -0.80
N LEU A 138 -8.78 -14.14 -1.63
CA LEU A 138 -8.93 -15.25 -2.58
C LEU A 138 -9.17 -16.58 -1.86
N ALA A 139 -8.40 -16.87 -0.82
CA ALA A 139 -8.54 -18.11 -0.04
C ALA A 139 -9.86 -18.19 0.74
N SER A 140 -10.42 -17.05 1.18
CA SER A 140 -11.71 -17.01 1.89
C SER A 140 -12.92 -17.32 0.99
N GLY A 141 -12.76 -17.16 -0.32
CA GLY A 141 -13.86 -17.33 -1.27
C GLY A 141 -14.94 -16.25 -1.22
N VAL A 142 -14.73 -15.15 -0.48
CA VAL A 142 -15.72 -14.07 -0.30
C VAL A 142 -16.12 -13.39 -1.63
N LEU A 143 -15.27 -13.47 -2.64
CA LEU A 143 -15.52 -13.00 -4.00
C LEU A 143 -15.84 -14.13 -4.99
N GLY A 144 -16.05 -15.35 -4.52
CA GLY A 144 -16.19 -16.53 -5.38
C GLY A 144 -14.85 -17.21 -5.68
N SER A 145 -14.88 -18.18 -6.59
CA SER A 145 -13.72 -19.06 -6.87
C SER A 145 -12.69 -18.46 -7.83
N ASP A 146 -13.07 -17.46 -8.63
CA ASP A 146 -12.20 -16.89 -9.68
C ASP A 146 -12.53 -15.39 -9.90
N PRO A 147 -12.33 -14.52 -8.91
CA PRO A 147 -12.61 -13.12 -9.06
C PRO A 147 -11.61 -12.45 -10.00
N ALA A 148 -12.10 -11.56 -10.86
CA ALA A 148 -11.22 -10.77 -11.72
C ALA A 148 -10.29 -9.87 -10.88
N PRO A 149 -9.03 -9.61 -11.32
CA PRO A 149 -8.08 -8.76 -10.58
C PRO A 149 -8.64 -7.40 -10.17
N ARG A 150 -9.47 -6.81 -11.01
CA ARG A 150 -10.13 -5.53 -10.73
C ARG A 150 -11.22 -5.63 -9.66
N GLU A 151 -11.85 -6.76 -9.54
CA GLU A 151 -12.85 -7.01 -8.51
C GLU A 151 -12.18 -7.10 -7.14
N LEU A 152 -11.07 -7.84 -7.05
CA LEU A 152 -10.25 -7.93 -5.84
C LEU A 152 -9.70 -6.55 -5.43
N GLU A 153 -9.17 -5.77 -6.38
CA GLU A 153 -8.71 -4.41 -6.13
C GLU A 153 -9.81 -3.54 -5.51
N ARG A 154 -10.99 -3.49 -6.14
CA ARG A 154 -12.13 -2.72 -5.61
C ARG A 154 -12.60 -3.23 -4.25
N HIS A 155 -12.50 -4.52 -4.01
CA HIS A 155 -12.87 -5.11 -2.74
C HIS A 155 -11.93 -4.64 -1.63
N LEU A 156 -10.62 -4.67 -1.84
CA LEU A 156 -9.63 -4.14 -0.91
C LEU A 156 -9.85 -2.65 -0.63
N GLU A 157 -10.14 -1.86 -1.68
CA GLU A 157 -10.46 -0.43 -1.52
C GLU A 157 -11.73 -0.19 -0.68
N ARG A 158 -12.80 -0.96 -0.90
CA ARG A 158 -14.08 -0.80 -0.18
C ARG A 158 -14.03 -1.25 1.26
N THR A 159 -13.17 -2.20 1.57
CA THR A 159 -13.02 -2.77 2.92
C THR A 159 -11.88 -2.12 3.69
N ALA A 160 -11.12 -1.23 3.07
CA ALA A 160 -10.09 -0.45 3.75
C ALA A 160 -10.69 0.45 4.83
N ARG A 161 -9.96 0.61 5.93
CA ARG A 161 -10.32 1.55 6.99
C ARG A 161 -9.93 2.96 6.56
N ASP A 162 -10.92 3.84 6.43
CA ASP A 162 -10.70 5.23 6.05
C ASP A 162 -9.75 5.95 7.01
N LEU A 163 -8.82 6.72 6.48
CA LEU A 163 -7.84 7.52 7.21
C LEU A 163 -7.77 8.92 6.61
N GLY A 164 -7.45 9.92 7.44
CA GLY A 164 -7.32 11.31 7.02
C GLY A 164 -8.66 11.97 6.68
N ALA A 165 -8.76 12.58 5.52
CA ALA A 165 -10.01 13.19 5.05
C ALA A 165 -11.04 12.10 4.70
N PRO A 166 -12.33 12.29 5.00
CA PRO A 166 -13.34 11.28 4.72
C PRO A 166 -13.38 10.85 3.25
N GLY A 167 -13.34 9.54 3.01
CA GLY A 167 -13.33 8.93 1.70
C GLY A 167 -11.93 8.89 1.08
N ARG A 168 -11.88 8.61 -0.23
CA ARG A 168 -10.59 8.49 -0.95
C ARG A 168 -9.86 9.82 -1.01
N ASP A 169 -8.63 9.87 -0.53
CA ASP A 169 -7.78 11.04 -0.57
C ASP A 169 -6.40 10.75 -1.21
N ARG A 170 -5.57 11.79 -1.30
CA ARG A 170 -4.25 11.68 -1.94
C ARG A 170 -3.17 11.09 -1.05
N TYR A 171 -3.35 11.03 0.26
CA TYR A 171 -2.37 10.58 1.24
C TYR A 171 -2.52 9.10 1.58
N TYR A 172 -3.79 8.63 1.61
CA TYR A 172 -4.14 7.29 2.03
C TYR A 172 -4.85 6.45 0.97
N GLY A 173 -5.14 7.02 -0.22
CA GLY A 173 -5.96 6.35 -1.22
C GLY A 173 -7.36 6.06 -0.67
N ALA A 174 -7.77 4.80 -0.67
CA ALA A 174 -9.03 4.36 -0.04
C ALA A 174 -8.89 4.09 1.48
N GLY A 175 -7.67 4.16 2.02
CA GLY A 175 -7.39 3.95 3.43
C GLY A 175 -6.46 2.78 3.73
N LEU A 176 -6.36 2.42 5.01
CA LEU A 176 -5.55 1.32 5.51
C LEU A 176 -6.20 -0.03 5.20
N VAL A 177 -5.48 -0.93 4.54
CA VAL A 177 -5.97 -2.27 4.26
C VAL A 177 -6.37 -2.99 5.56
N ASP A 178 -7.56 -3.58 5.57
CA ASP A 178 -8.12 -4.32 6.72
C ASP A 178 -8.38 -5.77 6.31
N ALA A 179 -7.54 -6.67 6.80
CA ALA A 179 -7.63 -8.09 6.49
C ALA A 179 -8.92 -8.73 7.05
N ALA A 180 -9.36 -8.28 8.22
CA ALA A 180 -10.58 -8.81 8.84
C ALA A 180 -11.82 -8.41 8.03
N ALA A 181 -11.95 -7.11 7.72
CA ALA A 181 -13.05 -6.62 6.91
C ALA A 181 -13.05 -7.21 5.49
N ALA A 182 -11.86 -7.38 4.90
CA ALA A 182 -11.72 -7.91 3.54
C ALA A 182 -12.06 -9.40 3.41
N THR A 183 -11.96 -10.19 4.48
CA THR A 183 -12.22 -11.64 4.45
C THR A 183 -13.61 -12.02 5.00
N GLN A 184 -14.36 -11.06 5.52
CA GLN A 184 -15.72 -11.31 6.00
C GLN A 184 -16.74 -11.28 4.86
N PRO A 185 -17.74 -12.19 4.86
CA PRO A 185 -18.88 -12.08 3.94
C PRO A 185 -19.60 -10.73 4.17
N PRO A 186 -20.16 -10.12 3.11
CA PRO A 186 -20.97 -8.92 3.28
C PRO A 186 -22.06 -9.17 4.33
N ALA A 187 -22.25 -8.19 5.22
CA ALA A 187 -23.31 -8.26 6.21
C ALA A 187 -24.64 -8.48 5.50
N VAL A 188 -25.29 -9.61 5.81
CA VAL A 188 -26.64 -9.88 5.32
C VAL A 188 -27.58 -8.88 6.00
N THR A 189 -27.97 -7.86 5.27
CA THR A 189 -29.08 -6.99 5.73
C THR A 189 -30.34 -7.84 5.78
N PRO A 190 -30.98 -8.02 6.94
CA PRO A 190 -32.26 -8.73 6.97
C PRO A 190 -33.22 -7.98 6.05
N SER A 191 -33.75 -8.66 5.05
CA SER A 191 -34.88 -8.14 4.27
C SER A 191 -36.06 -7.94 5.20
N GLY A 192 -36.35 -6.67 5.50
CA GLY A 192 -37.55 -6.26 6.23
C GLY A 192 -38.83 -6.56 5.44
#